data_f7c3b590cc6f11554e0d856ccf73a6c7
#
_entry.id   f7c3b590cc6f11554e0d856ccf73a6c7
#
_cell.length_a   1.000
_cell.length_b   1.000
_cell.length_c   1.000
_cell.angle_alpha   90.00
_cell.angle_beta   90.00
_cell.angle_gamma   90.00
#
_symmetry.space_group_name_H-M   'P 1'
#
loop_
_entity.id
_entity.type
_entity.pdbx_description
1 polymer ?
#
loop_
_entity_poly.entity_id
_entity_poly.type
_entity_poly.pdbx_seq_one_letter_code
_entity_poly.pdbx_strand_id
1 'polypeptide(L)'
;MTENMKNKDVTSLVSVVVPIYNVESYLKECVDSILFQTYKNIEVILVDDESPDSCGKMCDDYEKMDTRIKVVHKKNGGLSDARNAGMKVATGDLITFVDSDDYISKDFIEILFEAMLENKSDIAIANMKRTSKRDEKNTSTAWKTSNFKSEDALISMLYGIPFGTSACGKL
;
A
#
# COMPACT_ATOMS: atom_id res chain seq x y z
N MET A 1 32.04 11.71 4.25
CA MET A 1 30.92 12.36 3.52
C MET A 1 29.64 11.50 3.55
N THR A 2 29.40 10.74 4.60
CA THR A 2 28.31 9.73 4.66
C THR A 2 27.36 9.92 5.85
N GLU A 3 27.53 10.96 6.67
CA GLU A 3 26.65 11.19 7.85
C GLU A 3 25.52 12.21 7.63
N ASN A 4 25.56 13.00 6.55
CA ASN A 4 24.57 14.05 6.31
C ASN A 4 23.36 13.64 5.46
N MET A 5 23.27 12.39 5.00
CA MET A 5 22.11 11.90 4.23
C MET A 5 21.05 11.17 5.08
N LYS A 6 21.37 10.87 6.36
CA LYS A 6 20.42 10.16 7.25
C LYS A 6 19.37 11.06 7.93
N ASN A 7 19.39 12.38 7.72
CA ASN A 7 18.52 13.32 8.43
C ASN A 7 17.64 14.21 7.53
N LYS A 8 17.53 13.91 6.25
CA LYS A 8 16.60 14.61 5.35
C LYS A 8 15.62 13.62 4.78
N ASP A 9 14.36 13.77 5.10
CA ASP A 9 13.19 13.12 4.49
C ASP A 9 12.65 11.82 5.12
N VAL A 10 12.90 11.57 6.40
CA VAL A 10 12.18 10.52 7.17
C VAL A 10 10.72 10.94 7.49
N THR A 11 10.23 12.00 6.85
CA THR A 11 8.92 12.59 7.18
C THR A 11 7.93 12.63 6.03
N SER A 12 8.23 12.04 4.86
CA SER A 12 7.26 12.02 3.76
C SER A 12 6.00 11.25 4.15
N LEU A 13 4.84 11.88 3.97
CA LEU A 13 3.57 11.23 4.21
C LEU A 13 3.28 10.21 3.10
N VAL A 14 2.94 9.00 3.47
CA VAL A 14 2.54 7.93 2.53
C VAL A 14 1.03 7.73 2.60
N SER A 15 0.34 7.96 1.49
CA SER A 15 -1.08 7.64 1.35
C SER A 15 -1.25 6.18 0.95
N VAL A 16 -1.92 5.40 1.79
CA VAL A 16 -2.25 4.01 1.52
C VAL A 16 -3.71 3.93 1.08
N VAL A 17 -3.95 3.66 -0.20
CA VAL A 17 -5.30 3.54 -0.76
C VAL A 17 -5.73 2.08 -0.79
N VAL A 18 -6.87 1.80 -0.18
CA VAL A 18 -7.46 0.46 -0.09
C VAL A 18 -8.82 0.47 -0.78
N PRO A 19 -8.94 -0.04 -2.01
CA PRO A 19 -10.23 -0.23 -2.68
C PRO A 19 -10.97 -1.42 -2.06
N ILE A 20 -12.25 -1.25 -1.73
CA ILE A 20 -13.04 -2.21 -0.96
C ILE A 20 -14.34 -2.52 -1.68
N TYR A 21 -14.60 -3.81 -1.94
CA TYR A 21 -15.87 -4.29 -2.47
C TYR A 21 -16.11 -5.76 -2.09
N ASN A 22 -17.11 -6.04 -1.26
CA ASN A 22 -17.56 -7.39 -0.89
C ASN A 22 -16.46 -8.31 -0.33
N VAL A 23 -15.71 -7.83 0.68
CA VAL A 23 -14.53 -8.50 1.26
C VAL A 23 -14.53 -8.51 2.79
N GLU A 24 -15.69 -8.50 3.45
CA GLU A 24 -15.80 -8.38 4.91
C GLU A 24 -14.95 -9.39 5.69
N SER A 25 -14.76 -10.60 5.14
CA SER A 25 -13.96 -11.66 5.78
C SER A 25 -12.46 -11.37 5.81
N TYR A 26 -11.97 -10.46 4.98
CA TYR A 26 -10.55 -10.15 4.80
C TYR A 26 -10.19 -8.74 5.27
N LEU A 27 -11.15 -7.80 5.20
CA LEU A 27 -10.93 -6.37 5.41
C LEU A 27 -10.23 -6.07 6.74
N LYS A 28 -10.61 -6.79 7.81
CA LYS A 28 -9.98 -6.59 9.12
C LYS A 28 -8.48 -6.88 9.09
N GLU A 29 -8.07 -7.99 8.50
CA GLU A 29 -6.66 -8.38 8.42
C GLU A 29 -5.85 -7.42 7.55
N CYS A 30 -6.44 -6.98 6.44
CA CYS A 30 -5.86 -5.97 5.56
C CYS A 30 -5.58 -4.67 6.31
N VAL A 31 -6.61 -4.05 6.89
CA VAL A 31 -6.49 -2.75 7.57
C VAL A 31 -5.56 -2.83 8.77
N ASP A 32 -5.68 -3.87 9.59
CA ASP A 32 -4.78 -4.07 10.74
C ASP A 32 -3.32 -4.15 10.28
N SER A 33 -3.02 -4.87 9.19
CA SER A 33 -1.65 -4.99 8.67
C SER A 33 -1.06 -3.63 8.24
N ILE A 34 -1.89 -2.72 7.76
CA ILE A 34 -1.50 -1.36 7.39
C ILE A 34 -1.28 -0.49 8.64
N LEU A 35 -2.17 -0.57 9.61
CA LEU A 35 -2.06 0.23 10.84
C LEU A 35 -0.85 -0.17 11.70
N PHE A 36 -0.43 -1.44 11.62
CA PHE A 36 0.73 -1.96 12.35
C PHE A 36 2.07 -1.81 11.63
N GLN A 37 2.14 -1.06 10.52
CA GLN A 37 3.40 -0.80 9.82
C GLN A 37 4.45 -0.15 10.73
N THR A 38 5.74 -0.45 10.49
CA THR A 38 6.88 0.17 11.18
C THR A 38 7.00 1.65 10.82
N TYR A 39 6.77 1.99 9.55
CA TYR A 39 6.67 3.38 9.08
C TYR A 39 5.37 4.02 9.58
N LYS A 40 5.49 5.11 10.38
CA LYS A 40 4.34 5.67 11.10
C LYS A 40 3.67 6.85 10.40
N ASN A 41 4.40 7.55 9.52
CA ASN A 41 3.85 8.73 8.82
C ASN A 41 3.01 8.30 7.61
N ILE A 42 1.86 7.70 7.88
CA ILE A 42 0.91 7.21 6.88
C ILE A 42 -0.46 7.84 7.09
N GLU A 43 -1.19 8.03 6.01
CA GLU A 43 -2.65 8.12 6.00
C GLU A 43 -3.23 6.90 5.27
N VAL A 44 -4.40 6.44 5.69
CA VAL A 44 -5.07 5.26 5.12
C VAL A 44 -6.41 5.70 4.54
N ILE A 45 -6.62 5.45 3.26
CA ILE A 45 -7.83 5.86 2.56
C ILE A 45 -8.60 4.60 2.19
N LEU A 46 -9.65 4.32 2.96
CA LEU A 46 -10.57 3.20 2.72
C LEU A 46 -11.64 3.65 1.72
N VAL A 47 -11.67 3.05 0.54
CA VAL A 47 -12.63 3.41 -0.50
C VAL A 47 -13.65 2.29 -0.66
N ASP A 48 -14.82 2.46 -0.04
CA ASP A 48 -15.95 1.55 -0.16
C ASP A 48 -16.69 1.81 -1.47
N ASP A 49 -16.58 0.88 -2.41
CA ASP A 49 -17.17 0.94 -3.75
C ASP A 49 -18.60 0.35 -3.76
N GLU A 50 -19.46 0.83 -2.83
CA GLU A 50 -20.85 0.37 -2.64
C GLU A 50 -20.89 -1.14 -2.30
N SER A 51 -20.10 -1.57 -1.31
CA SER A 51 -20.08 -2.95 -0.86
C SER A 51 -21.45 -3.42 -0.36
N PRO A 52 -21.93 -4.58 -0.83
CA PRO A 52 -23.23 -5.12 -0.41
C PRO A 52 -23.21 -5.80 0.97
N ASP A 53 -22.02 -6.03 1.51
CA ASP A 53 -21.75 -6.66 2.81
C ASP A 53 -21.49 -5.64 3.92
N SER A 54 -20.89 -6.06 5.04
CA SER A 54 -20.63 -5.19 6.19
C SER A 54 -19.43 -4.24 6.01
N CYS A 55 -18.73 -4.26 4.86
CA CYS A 55 -17.50 -3.47 4.65
C CYS A 55 -17.69 -1.97 4.90
N GLY A 56 -18.78 -1.38 4.38
CA GLY A 56 -19.04 0.05 4.58
C GLY A 56 -19.09 0.44 6.05
N LYS A 57 -19.82 -0.34 6.87
CA LYS A 57 -19.86 -0.14 8.32
C LYS A 57 -18.51 -0.35 8.98
N MET A 58 -17.75 -1.36 8.56
CA MET A 58 -16.41 -1.62 9.10
C MET A 58 -15.48 -0.43 8.82
N CYS A 59 -15.55 0.17 7.64
CA CYS A 59 -14.79 1.38 7.30
C CYS A 59 -15.10 2.52 8.27
N ASP A 60 -16.39 2.82 8.49
CA ASP A 60 -16.83 3.87 9.42
C ASP A 60 -16.35 3.63 10.86
N ASP A 61 -16.33 2.37 11.27
CA ASP A 61 -15.86 2.01 12.61
C ASP A 61 -14.33 2.19 12.73
N TYR A 62 -13.55 1.86 11.69
CA TYR A 62 -12.11 2.12 11.64
C TYR A 62 -11.79 3.63 11.64
N GLU A 63 -12.53 4.46 10.90
CA GLU A 63 -12.32 5.91 10.87
C GLU A 63 -12.51 6.55 12.25
N LYS A 64 -13.45 6.04 13.04
CA LYS A 64 -13.66 6.50 14.44
C LYS A 64 -12.54 6.05 15.38
N MET A 65 -11.87 4.93 15.07
CA MET A 65 -10.85 4.32 15.94
C MET A 65 -9.44 4.89 15.72
N ASP A 66 -9.11 5.31 14.49
CA ASP A 66 -7.77 5.78 14.15
C ASP A 66 -7.82 7.03 13.26
N THR A 67 -7.26 8.12 13.74
CA THR A 67 -7.27 9.43 13.07
C THR A 67 -6.49 9.49 11.76
N ARG A 68 -5.69 8.47 11.47
CA ARG A 68 -4.97 8.34 10.19
C ARG A 68 -5.87 7.84 9.07
N ILE A 69 -7.06 7.34 9.40
CA ILE A 69 -8.01 6.75 8.44
C ILE A 69 -8.97 7.82 7.92
N LYS A 70 -9.22 7.78 6.62
CA LYS A 70 -10.25 8.53 5.92
C LYS A 70 -11.11 7.54 5.13
N VAL A 71 -12.41 7.71 5.15
CA VAL A 71 -13.34 6.85 4.39
C VAL A 71 -13.95 7.60 3.22
N VAL A 72 -14.05 6.93 2.09
CA VAL A 72 -14.75 7.41 0.90
C VAL A 72 -15.78 6.37 0.49
N HIS A 73 -17.07 6.69 0.68
CA HIS A 73 -18.16 5.90 0.12
C HIS A 73 -18.53 6.42 -1.25
N LYS A 74 -18.63 5.53 -2.23
CA LYS A 74 -19.02 5.90 -3.60
C LYS A 74 -19.86 4.82 -4.24
N LYS A 75 -20.60 5.18 -5.30
CA LYS A 75 -21.29 4.20 -6.14
C LYS A 75 -20.30 3.27 -6.80
N ASN A 76 -20.68 2.00 -6.91
CA ASN A 76 -19.84 0.98 -7.55
C ASN A 76 -19.43 1.42 -8.97
N GLY A 77 -18.13 1.50 -9.19
CA GLY A 77 -17.49 1.85 -10.46
C GLY A 77 -16.33 0.90 -10.78
N GLY A 78 -16.09 -0.09 -9.92
CA GLY A 78 -15.03 -1.07 -10.05
C GLY A 78 -13.67 -0.59 -9.52
N LEU A 79 -12.74 -1.54 -9.50
CA LEU A 79 -11.44 -1.40 -8.84
C LEU A 79 -10.65 -0.15 -9.25
N SER A 80 -10.58 0.13 -10.56
CA SER A 80 -9.82 1.29 -11.06
C SER A 80 -10.46 2.62 -10.65
N ASP A 81 -11.78 2.70 -10.64
CA ASP A 81 -12.50 3.90 -10.22
C ASP A 81 -12.40 4.11 -8.71
N ALA A 82 -12.43 3.05 -7.92
CA ALA A 82 -12.17 3.11 -6.47
C ALA A 82 -10.74 3.60 -6.18
N ARG A 83 -9.72 3.08 -6.87
CA ARG A 83 -8.34 3.58 -6.74
C ARG A 83 -8.23 5.06 -7.12
N ASN A 84 -8.87 5.48 -8.22
CA ASN A 84 -8.89 6.88 -8.65
C ASN A 84 -9.60 7.79 -7.62
N ALA A 85 -10.67 7.32 -6.99
CA ALA A 85 -11.36 8.06 -5.94
C ALA A 85 -10.45 8.26 -4.71
N GLY A 86 -9.73 7.22 -4.31
CA GLY A 86 -8.73 7.31 -3.23
C GLY A 86 -7.61 8.29 -3.56
N MET A 87 -7.07 8.24 -4.76
CA MET A 87 -6.03 9.18 -5.21
C MET A 87 -6.47 10.66 -5.15
N LYS A 88 -7.74 10.96 -5.42
CA LYS A 88 -8.27 12.33 -5.37
C LYS A 88 -8.28 12.94 -3.98
N VAL A 89 -8.31 12.12 -2.93
CA VAL A 89 -8.34 12.58 -1.53
C VAL A 89 -7.04 12.35 -0.80
N ALA A 90 -6.09 11.69 -1.44
CA ALA A 90 -4.74 11.48 -0.94
C ALA A 90 -4.01 12.83 -0.80
N THR A 91 -3.27 12.98 0.31
CA THR A 91 -2.53 14.20 0.64
C THR A 91 -1.04 13.94 0.88
N GLY A 92 -0.61 12.69 0.79
CA GLY A 92 0.78 12.29 0.99
C GLY A 92 1.67 12.62 -0.21
N ASP A 93 2.97 12.70 0.03
CA ASP A 93 3.99 12.88 -1.02
C ASP A 93 4.15 11.62 -1.86
N LEU A 94 3.80 10.48 -1.28
CA LEU A 94 3.88 9.15 -1.87
C LEU A 94 2.55 8.44 -1.76
N ILE A 95 2.28 7.55 -2.70
CA ILE A 95 1.08 6.71 -2.70
C ILE A 95 1.43 5.24 -2.84
N THR A 96 0.69 4.39 -2.15
CA THR A 96 0.69 2.94 -2.36
C THR A 96 -0.73 2.40 -2.38
N PHE A 97 -0.93 1.29 -3.08
CA PHE A 97 -2.22 0.58 -3.13
C PHE A 97 -2.07 -0.76 -2.44
N VAL A 98 -3.07 -1.12 -1.64
CA VAL A 98 -3.19 -2.43 -1.02
C VAL A 98 -4.57 -2.96 -1.33
N ASP A 99 -4.67 -4.12 -1.98
CA ASP A 99 -5.96 -4.74 -2.27
C ASP A 99 -6.56 -5.28 -0.96
N SER A 100 -7.86 -5.09 -0.78
CA SER A 100 -8.54 -5.29 0.51
C SER A 100 -8.68 -6.75 0.96
N ASP A 101 -8.35 -7.70 0.09
CA ASP A 101 -8.26 -9.14 0.37
C ASP A 101 -6.81 -9.62 0.63
N ASP A 102 -5.84 -8.70 0.56
CA ASP A 102 -4.44 -8.94 0.86
C ASP A 102 -4.03 -8.38 2.24
N TYR A 103 -2.89 -8.79 2.75
CA TYR A 103 -2.21 -8.17 3.89
C TYR A 103 -0.73 -7.96 3.60
N ILE A 104 -0.12 -6.97 4.24
CA ILE A 104 1.27 -6.58 4.02
C ILE A 104 2.15 -6.93 5.22
N SER A 105 3.43 -7.20 4.97
CA SER A 105 4.40 -7.38 6.06
C SER A 105 4.56 -6.09 6.86
N LYS A 106 4.90 -6.22 8.13
CA LYS A 106 5.00 -5.06 9.08
C LYS A 106 5.98 -3.97 8.64
N ASP A 107 6.93 -4.31 7.81
CA ASP A 107 8.02 -3.45 7.32
C ASP A 107 7.88 -3.07 5.82
N PHE A 108 6.74 -3.41 5.22
CA PHE A 108 6.50 -3.25 3.78
C PHE A 108 6.68 -1.80 3.31
N ILE A 109 6.01 -0.85 3.97
CA ILE A 109 6.07 0.56 3.57
C ILE A 109 7.48 1.13 3.81
N GLU A 110 8.10 0.81 4.93
CA GLU A 110 9.45 1.26 5.26
C GLU A 110 10.47 0.81 4.23
N ILE A 111 10.45 -0.46 3.86
CA ILE A 111 11.39 -1.04 2.88
C ILE A 111 11.20 -0.43 1.49
N LEU A 112 9.96 -0.25 1.03
CA LEU A 112 9.71 0.39 -0.26
C LEU A 112 10.15 1.85 -0.25
N PHE A 113 9.89 2.57 0.83
CA PHE A 113 10.31 3.96 0.99
C PHE A 113 11.84 4.09 0.99
N GLU A 114 12.54 3.26 1.78
CA GLU A 114 14.00 3.23 1.80
C GLU A 114 14.58 2.90 0.43
N ALA A 115 14.03 1.90 -0.26
CA ALA A 115 14.47 1.53 -1.61
C ALA A 115 14.34 2.69 -2.61
N MET A 116 13.25 3.47 -2.52
CA MET A 116 13.07 4.67 -3.35
C MET A 116 14.11 5.74 -3.05
N LEU A 117 14.38 6.00 -1.77
CA LEU A 117 15.36 7.00 -1.35
C LEU A 117 16.79 6.62 -1.76
N GLU A 118 17.20 5.40 -1.47
CA GLU A 118 18.55 4.91 -1.77
C GLU A 118 18.86 4.93 -3.28
N ASN A 119 17.86 4.58 -4.08
CA ASN A 119 18.03 4.45 -5.53
C ASN A 119 17.56 5.68 -6.31
N LYS A 120 17.02 6.70 -5.62
CA LYS A 120 16.44 7.90 -6.23
C LYS A 120 15.40 7.55 -7.30
N SER A 121 14.63 6.50 -7.05
CA SER A 121 13.61 6.02 -7.98
C SER A 121 12.27 6.71 -7.69
N ASP A 122 11.44 6.80 -8.73
CA ASP A 122 10.09 7.33 -8.61
C ASP A 122 9.07 6.26 -8.25
N ILE A 123 9.41 4.98 -8.43
CA ILE A 123 8.56 3.82 -8.16
C ILE A 123 9.39 2.74 -7.49
N ALA A 124 8.84 2.13 -6.43
CA ALA A 124 9.32 0.88 -5.87
C ALA A 124 8.21 -0.18 -5.94
N ILE A 125 8.57 -1.42 -6.27
CA ILE A 125 7.62 -2.52 -6.44
C ILE A 125 8.09 -3.70 -5.60
N ALA A 126 7.15 -4.34 -4.88
CA ALA A 126 7.41 -5.55 -4.13
C ALA A 126 6.72 -6.78 -4.75
N ASN A 127 7.29 -7.95 -4.52
CA ASN A 127 6.66 -9.20 -4.90
C ASN A 127 5.58 -9.62 -3.91
N MET A 128 4.53 -10.27 -4.43
CA MET A 128 3.47 -10.88 -3.66
C MET A 128 3.77 -12.38 -3.47
N LYS A 129 3.49 -12.89 -2.28
CA LYS A 129 3.53 -14.32 -1.96
C LYS A 129 2.10 -14.81 -1.73
N ARG A 130 1.66 -15.81 -2.49
CA ARG A 130 0.41 -16.52 -2.18
C ARG A 130 0.63 -17.44 -0.99
N THR A 131 -0.24 -17.35 0.02
CA THR A 131 -0.25 -18.25 1.17
C THR A 131 -1.62 -18.86 1.35
N SER A 132 -1.67 -20.17 1.64
CA SER A 132 -2.91 -20.91 1.93
C SER A 132 -3.18 -21.03 3.43
N LYS A 133 -2.22 -20.65 4.26
CA LYS A 133 -2.32 -20.63 5.73
C LYS A 133 -1.80 -19.29 6.23
N ARG A 134 -2.50 -18.70 7.21
CA ARG A 134 -1.96 -17.60 7.99
C ARG A 134 -0.67 -18.08 8.66
N ASP A 135 0.46 -17.70 8.12
CA ASP A 135 1.72 -17.88 8.82
C ASP A 135 1.73 -16.91 10.00
N GLU A 136 1.57 -17.43 11.20
CA GLU A 136 1.60 -16.65 12.46
C GLU A 136 2.93 -15.94 12.70
N LYS A 137 3.92 -16.19 11.88
CA LYS A 137 5.24 -15.55 11.92
C LYS A 137 5.39 -14.63 10.72
N ASN A 138 5.07 -13.38 10.94
CA ASN A 138 5.47 -12.26 10.08
C ASN A 138 7.00 -12.10 10.20
N THR A 139 7.73 -13.09 9.70
CA THR A 139 9.20 -13.07 9.67
C THR A 139 9.60 -12.08 8.58
N SER A 140 10.38 -11.08 8.95
CA SER A 140 11.05 -10.20 8.00
C SER A 140 11.75 -11.08 6.98
N THR A 141 11.26 -11.08 5.78
CA THR A 141 11.89 -11.78 4.66
C THR A 141 13.12 -10.96 4.28
N ALA A 142 14.25 -11.62 4.03
CA ALA A 142 15.42 -10.91 3.51
C ALA A 142 15.05 -10.33 2.13
N TRP A 143 14.84 -9.02 2.09
CA TRP A 143 14.50 -8.30 0.87
C TRP A 143 15.71 -8.23 -0.05
N LYS A 144 15.50 -8.54 -1.32
CA LYS A 144 16.51 -8.32 -2.38
C LYS A 144 16.01 -7.19 -3.27
N THR A 145 16.77 -6.14 -3.37
CA THR A 145 16.50 -5.01 -4.26
C THR A 145 17.20 -5.18 -5.60
N SER A 146 16.51 -4.81 -6.66
CA SER A 146 17.06 -4.73 -8.02
C SER A 146 16.57 -3.43 -8.65
N ASN A 147 17.46 -2.72 -9.34
CA ASN A 147 17.15 -1.47 -9.98
C ASN A 147 16.98 -1.69 -11.49
N PHE A 148 15.94 -1.08 -12.03
CA PHE A 148 15.62 -1.11 -13.43
C PHE A 148 15.48 0.32 -13.97
N LYS A 149 15.95 0.55 -15.19
CA LYS A 149 15.55 1.72 -15.95
C LYS A 149 14.11 1.53 -16.41
N SER A 150 13.40 2.64 -16.63
CA SER A 150 11.97 2.60 -17.03
C SER A 150 11.73 1.74 -18.28
N GLU A 151 12.63 1.76 -19.26
CA GLU A 151 12.54 0.95 -20.47
C GLU A 151 12.65 -0.56 -20.16
N ASP A 152 13.62 -0.96 -19.33
CA ASP A 152 13.81 -2.36 -18.93
C ASP A 152 12.64 -2.85 -18.08
N ALA A 153 12.09 -1.99 -17.23
CA ALA A 153 10.90 -2.28 -16.44
C ALA A 153 9.68 -2.54 -17.33
N LEU A 154 9.42 -1.67 -18.30
CA LEU A 154 8.33 -1.83 -19.26
C LEU A 154 8.48 -3.11 -20.10
N ILE A 155 9.67 -3.39 -20.59
CA ILE A 155 9.97 -4.62 -21.34
C ILE A 155 9.67 -5.84 -20.48
N SER A 156 10.14 -5.86 -19.23
CA SER A 156 9.91 -6.98 -18.33
C SER A 156 8.42 -7.17 -18.01
N MET A 157 7.65 -6.10 -17.84
CA MET A 157 6.19 -6.17 -17.67
C MET A 157 5.49 -6.76 -18.89
N LEU A 158 5.91 -6.36 -20.10
CA LEU A 158 5.33 -6.87 -21.37
C LEU A 158 5.62 -8.35 -21.60
N TYR A 159 6.79 -8.83 -21.21
CA TYR A 159 7.19 -10.23 -21.38
C TYR A 159 6.86 -11.13 -20.18
N GLY A 160 6.10 -10.64 -19.20
CA GLY A 160 5.66 -11.43 -18.06
C GLY A 160 6.80 -11.87 -17.13
N ILE A 161 7.93 -11.16 -17.14
CA ILE A 161 8.98 -11.36 -16.15
C ILE A 161 8.41 -10.87 -14.81
N PRO A 162 8.49 -11.67 -13.73
CA PRO A 162 7.78 -11.34 -12.50
C PRO A 162 8.30 -10.02 -11.90
N PHE A 163 7.49 -8.97 -12.07
CA PHE A 163 7.54 -7.77 -11.24
C PHE A 163 6.57 -7.96 -10.08
N GLY A 164 6.88 -7.33 -8.96
CA GLY A 164 5.95 -7.25 -7.85
C GLY A 164 4.62 -6.62 -8.26
N THR A 165 3.58 -6.97 -7.55
CA THR A 165 2.20 -6.53 -7.84
C THR A 165 1.77 -5.33 -7.02
N SER A 166 2.52 -4.98 -5.97
CA SER A 166 2.27 -3.80 -5.13
C SER A 166 3.35 -2.76 -5.35
N ALA A 167 2.95 -1.53 -5.60
CA ALA A 167 3.85 -0.44 -5.90
C ALA A 167 3.64 0.75 -4.95
N CYS A 168 4.72 1.40 -4.56
CA CYS A 168 4.73 2.72 -3.93
C CYS A 168 5.38 3.71 -4.90
N GLY A 169 4.76 4.85 -5.11
CA GLY A 169 5.25 5.86 -6.04
C GLY A 169 4.95 7.29 -5.58
N LYS A 170 5.57 8.24 -6.25
CA LYS A 170 5.29 9.67 -6.04
C LYS A 170 3.93 10.03 -6.61
N LEU A 171 3.21 10.91 -5.93
CA LEU A 171 2.00 11.56 -6.41
C LEU A 171 2.33 12.69 -7.37
#